data_35606b107a65e3bd3ba843cdf1b6fb0b
#
_entry.id   35606b107a65e3bd3ba843cdf1b6fb0b
#
_cell.length_a   1.000
_cell.length_b   1.000
_cell.length_c   1.000
_cell.angle_alpha   90.00
_cell.angle_beta   90.00
_cell.angle_gamma   90.00
#
_symmetry.space_group_name_H-M   'P 1'
#
loop_
_entity.id
_entity.type
_entity.pdbx_description
1 polymer ?
#
loop_
_entity_poly.entity_id
_entity_poly.type
_entity_poly.pdbx_seq_one_letter_code
_entity_poly.pdbx_strand_id
1 'polypeptide(L)'
;MRKRLLSILLLCALLTGSAAAVQLPAEDAASPAVLSAGEQITGAGIDVSQFQGVIDWDTTAQYIDFAIIRCGRGSDLTAQDDTKWAVNTAACERLGIPYGVYLYSLARTDADARSEAAHALRLLDGKHPQLPVYIDLEDSGIRDNCTKAEVLRHVTIFCETLQAAGYSVGVYANRYWWTTTLDDPTYDRWDRWLAVWAAETGYSGSYSTWQTCNTGRIPGIQANVDIDLRYGASLRADHTHDYQITEH
;
A
#
# COMPACT_ATOMS: atom_id res chain seq x y z
N MET A 1 26.92 -8.42 -19.40
CA MET A 1 26.00 -8.13 -18.28
C MET A 1 24.95 -9.24 -18.27
N ARG A 2 24.96 -10.09 -17.25
CA ARG A 2 24.00 -11.21 -17.16
C ARG A 2 22.68 -10.66 -16.60
N LYS A 3 21.63 -10.66 -17.42
CA LYS A 3 20.26 -10.43 -16.96
C LYS A 3 19.90 -11.55 -15.96
N ARG A 4 19.69 -11.23 -14.70
CA ARG A 4 19.14 -12.17 -13.73
C ARG A 4 17.63 -12.12 -13.86
N LEU A 5 17.05 -13.18 -14.41
CA LEU A 5 15.59 -13.41 -14.32
C LEU A 5 15.27 -13.70 -12.84
N LEU A 6 14.44 -12.87 -12.29
CA LEU A 6 13.94 -13.05 -10.94
C LEU A 6 12.48 -13.53 -11.06
N SER A 7 12.25 -14.80 -10.76
CA SER A 7 10.88 -15.34 -10.66
C SER A 7 10.40 -15.17 -9.22
N ILE A 8 9.43 -14.32 -8.99
CA ILE A 8 8.70 -14.24 -7.71
C ILE A 8 7.53 -15.19 -7.81
N LEU A 9 7.56 -16.31 -7.08
CA LEU A 9 6.40 -17.14 -6.88
C LEU A 9 5.55 -16.49 -5.77
N LEU A 10 4.50 -15.80 -6.19
CA LEU A 10 3.54 -15.23 -5.27
C LEU A 10 2.44 -16.27 -5.03
N LEU A 11 2.56 -17.03 -3.95
CA LEU A 11 1.56 -18.03 -3.60
C LEU A 11 0.61 -17.43 -2.57
N CYS A 12 -0.56 -16.98 -3.05
CA CYS A 12 -1.68 -16.63 -2.18
C CYS A 12 -2.51 -17.88 -1.92
N ALA A 13 -2.47 -18.45 -0.73
CA ALA A 13 -3.31 -19.60 -0.37
C ALA A 13 -4.62 -19.10 0.24
N LEU A 14 -5.72 -19.24 -0.50
CA LEU A 14 -7.08 -19.09 0.03
C LEU A 14 -7.62 -20.45 0.43
N LEU A 15 -8.12 -20.58 1.65
CA LEU A 15 -8.95 -21.71 2.04
C LEU A 15 -10.31 -21.54 1.34
N THR A 16 -10.58 -22.43 0.35
CA THR A 16 -11.85 -22.59 -0.38
C THR A 16 -12.30 -21.40 -1.24
N GLY A 17 -11.67 -21.21 -2.40
CA GLY A 17 -12.11 -20.28 -3.46
C GLY A 17 -10.91 -19.99 -4.36
N SER A 18 -11.10 -19.98 -5.66
CA SER A 18 -10.02 -19.79 -6.64
C SER A 18 -9.11 -18.63 -6.24
N ALA A 19 -7.85 -18.93 -5.97
CA ALA A 19 -6.84 -17.93 -5.62
C ALA A 19 -6.15 -17.48 -6.90
N ALA A 20 -6.04 -16.17 -7.10
CA ALA A 20 -5.15 -15.62 -8.12
C ALA A 20 -3.71 -15.64 -7.59
N ALA A 21 -2.79 -16.23 -8.34
CA ALA A 21 -1.38 -16.11 -8.08
C ALA A 21 -0.81 -15.04 -9.02
N VAL A 22 -0.10 -14.07 -8.47
CA VAL A 22 0.75 -13.19 -9.29
C VAL A 22 2.05 -13.93 -9.51
N GLN A 23 2.30 -14.36 -10.73
CA GLN A 23 3.51 -15.07 -11.12
C GLN A 23 4.29 -14.21 -12.12
N LEU A 24 5.53 -13.96 -11.85
CA LEU A 24 6.42 -13.30 -12.81
C LEU A 24 6.90 -14.33 -13.85
N PRO A 25 7.02 -13.97 -15.13
CA PRO A 25 7.05 -14.92 -16.22
C PRO A 25 8.30 -15.80 -16.28
N ALA A 26 8.07 -17.07 -16.65
CA ALA A 26 9.07 -17.86 -17.39
C ALA A 26 8.95 -17.45 -18.89
N GLU A 27 10.05 -17.42 -19.60
CA GLU A 27 10.07 -17.17 -21.05
C GLU A 27 9.11 -18.15 -21.75
N ASP A 28 8.05 -17.66 -22.39
CA ASP A 28 7.03 -18.34 -23.20
C ASP A 28 5.56 -18.19 -22.70
N ALA A 29 5.19 -17.12 -22.06
CA ALA A 29 3.81 -16.87 -21.68
C ALA A 29 3.03 -16.05 -22.73
N ALA A 30 1.81 -16.47 -22.99
CA ALA A 30 0.84 -15.83 -23.89
C ALA A 30 0.56 -14.37 -23.50
N SER A 31 0.03 -13.60 -24.46
CA SER A 31 -0.24 -12.16 -24.37
C SER A 31 -0.87 -11.72 -23.04
N PRO A 32 -0.42 -10.59 -22.47
CA PRO A 32 -0.89 -10.09 -21.19
C PRO A 32 -2.38 -9.78 -21.20
N ALA A 33 -3.05 -10.10 -20.10
CA ALA A 33 -4.41 -9.58 -19.84
C ALA A 33 -4.31 -8.05 -19.74
N VAL A 34 -4.98 -7.34 -20.62
CA VAL A 34 -5.03 -5.88 -20.63
C VAL A 34 -5.92 -5.44 -19.47
N LEU A 35 -5.30 -5.01 -18.37
CA LEU A 35 -5.97 -4.17 -17.38
C LEU A 35 -6.43 -2.92 -18.10
N SER A 36 -7.64 -2.45 -17.88
CA SER A 36 -8.35 -1.39 -18.62
C SER A 36 -7.46 -0.47 -19.47
N ALA A 37 -7.79 -0.27 -20.73
CA ALA A 37 -6.97 0.34 -21.76
C ALA A 37 -6.11 1.52 -21.25
N GLY A 38 -4.81 1.27 -21.00
CA GLY A 38 -3.82 2.30 -20.66
C GLY A 38 -3.04 2.14 -19.36
N GLU A 39 -3.37 1.19 -18.49
CA GLU A 39 -2.69 1.06 -17.19
C GLU A 39 -1.66 -0.08 -17.19
N GLN A 40 -0.40 0.29 -17.32
CA GLN A 40 0.71 -0.64 -17.19
C GLN A 40 1.12 -0.74 -15.71
N ILE A 41 1.29 -1.97 -15.20
CA ILE A 41 1.92 -2.21 -13.90
C ILE A 41 3.37 -1.73 -14.00
N THR A 42 3.76 -0.87 -13.07
CA THR A 42 5.08 -0.24 -13.05
C THR A 42 5.92 -0.67 -11.87
N GLY A 43 5.35 -1.46 -10.95
CA GLY A 43 6.06 -2.04 -9.83
C GLY A 43 5.21 -3.02 -9.05
N ALA A 44 5.87 -4.01 -8.43
CA ALA A 44 5.29 -4.90 -7.42
C ALA A 44 5.98 -4.65 -6.07
N GLY A 45 5.19 -4.54 -5.03
CA GLY A 45 5.67 -4.23 -3.70
C GLY A 45 4.91 -4.96 -2.61
N ILE A 46 5.20 -4.56 -1.40
CA ILE A 46 4.58 -5.10 -0.18
C ILE A 46 4.16 -3.96 0.73
N ASP A 47 3.12 -4.17 1.52
CA ASP A 47 2.93 -3.35 2.69
C ASP A 47 3.20 -4.14 3.97
N VAL A 48 3.80 -3.46 4.94
CA VAL A 48 4.34 -4.11 6.14
C VAL A 48 4.12 -3.28 7.39
N SER A 49 4.05 -3.99 8.51
CA SER A 49 3.93 -3.44 9.85
C SER A 49 4.71 -4.29 10.85
N GLN A 50 4.48 -4.06 12.14
CA GLN A 50 5.00 -4.93 13.19
C GLN A 50 4.56 -6.40 13.07
N PHE A 51 3.47 -6.67 12.35
CA PHE A 51 2.92 -8.03 12.22
C PHE A 51 3.75 -8.94 11.32
N GLN A 52 4.60 -8.41 10.45
CA GLN A 52 5.56 -9.19 9.67
C GLN A 52 6.79 -9.59 10.49
N GLY A 53 6.92 -9.03 11.71
CA GLY A 53 8.01 -9.38 12.63
C GLY A 53 9.37 -8.85 12.20
N VAL A 54 10.37 -9.72 12.17
CA VAL A 54 11.71 -9.38 11.67
C VAL A 54 11.78 -9.73 10.20
N ILE A 55 12.12 -8.74 9.37
CA ILE A 55 12.28 -8.89 7.92
C ILE A 55 13.78 -8.89 7.60
N ASP A 56 14.22 -9.87 6.83
CA ASP A 56 15.53 -9.85 6.16
C ASP A 56 15.42 -8.98 4.89
N TRP A 57 15.59 -7.69 5.07
CA TRP A 57 15.46 -6.71 3.98
C TRP A 57 16.50 -6.87 2.89
N ASP A 58 17.70 -7.42 3.19
CA ASP A 58 18.74 -7.65 2.18
C ASP A 58 18.31 -8.77 1.22
N THR A 59 17.59 -9.77 1.72
CA THR A 59 16.94 -10.78 0.88
C THR A 59 15.68 -10.21 0.21
N THR A 60 14.78 -9.58 0.95
CA THR A 60 13.47 -9.11 0.46
C THR A 60 13.61 -8.08 -0.67
N ALA A 61 14.60 -7.20 -0.59
CA ALA A 61 14.88 -6.16 -1.61
C ALA A 61 15.13 -6.70 -3.02
N GLN A 62 15.43 -7.99 -3.16
CA GLN A 62 15.66 -8.62 -4.45
C GLN A 62 14.36 -9.02 -5.16
N TYR A 63 13.22 -8.93 -4.46
CA TYR A 63 11.93 -9.42 -4.90
C TYR A 63 10.84 -8.35 -4.96
N ILE A 64 11.14 -7.10 -4.60
CA ILE A 64 10.18 -6.01 -4.56
C ILE A 64 10.75 -4.75 -5.22
N ASP A 65 9.88 -3.92 -5.77
CA ASP A 65 10.23 -2.60 -6.31
C ASP A 65 9.98 -1.48 -5.31
N PHE A 66 9.06 -1.68 -4.37
CA PHE A 66 8.72 -0.70 -3.33
C PHE A 66 8.15 -1.37 -2.08
N ALA A 67 8.04 -0.58 -1.01
CA ALA A 67 7.33 -0.99 0.20
C ALA A 67 6.41 0.14 0.68
N ILE A 68 5.31 -0.18 1.38
CA ILE A 68 4.50 0.78 2.11
C ILE A 68 4.55 0.38 3.59
N ILE A 69 5.00 1.27 4.47
CA ILE A 69 5.39 0.93 5.84
C ILE A 69 4.43 1.59 6.82
N ARG A 70 3.84 0.81 7.73
CA ARG A 70 3.02 1.38 8.79
C ARG A 70 3.87 2.21 9.74
N CYS A 71 3.51 3.48 9.91
CA CYS A 71 4.14 4.30 10.93
C CYS A 71 3.50 4.11 12.31
N GLY A 72 2.18 3.94 12.36
CA GLY A 72 1.45 3.77 13.60
C GLY A 72 -0.05 3.63 13.36
N ARG A 73 -0.81 3.82 14.42
CA ARG A 73 -2.28 3.81 14.39
C ARG A 73 -2.86 4.88 15.32
N GLY A 74 -3.96 5.51 14.91
CA GLY A 74 -4.70 6.44 15.76
C GLY A 74 -3.88 7.65 16.24
N SER A 75 -4.29 8.22 17.34
CA SER A 75 -3.78 9.47 17.89
C SER A 75 -2.28 9.46 18.18
N ASP A 76 -1.69 10.66 18.27
CA ASP A 76 -0.25 10.87 18.53
C ASP A 76 0.16 10.48 19.95
N LEU A 77 0.33 9.19 20.15
CA LEU A 77 0.83 8.56 21.37
C LEU A 77 1.94 7.58 20.99
N THR A 78 3.10 7.67 21.62
CA THR A 78 4.23 6.77 21.34
C THR A 78 3.90 5.29 21.52
N ALA A 79 2.93 4.95 22.35
CA ALA A 79 2.43 3.58 22.49
C ALA A 79 1.63 3.08 21.27
N GLN A 80 1.29 3.96 20.34
CA GLN A 80 0.60 3.66 19.09
C GLN A 80 1.54 3.66 17.88
N ASP A 81 2.81 4.00 18.05
CA ASP A 81 3.81 3.87 17.01
C ASP A 81 3.97 2.38 16.61
N ASP A 82 4.17 2.13 15.34
CA ASP A 82 4.52 0.78 14.91
C ASP A 82 5.92 0.42 15.40
N THR A 83 6.03 -0.69 16.12
CA THR A 83 7.30 -1.11 16.76
C THR A 83 8.40 -1.47 15.77
N LYS A 84 8.05 -1.63 14.47
CA LYS A 84 8.98 -1.92 13.38
C LYS A 84 9.22 -0.72 12.46
N TRP A 85 8.54 0.40 12.69
CA TRP A 85 8.67 1.62 11.88
C TRP A 85 10.12 2.01 11.63
N ALA A 86 10.88 2.24 12.69
CA ALA A 86 12.25 2.74 12.59
C ALA A 86 13.20 1.76 11.86
N VAL A 87 13.07 0.46 12.12
CA VAL A 87 13.94 -0.53 11.48
C VAL A 87 13.57 -0.76 10.01
N ASN A 88 12.29 -0.76 9.69
CA ASN A 88 11.82 -0.97 8.32
C ASN A 88 12.19 0.22 7.42
N THR A 89 11.94 1.45 7.88
CA THR A 89 12.33 2.67 7.11
C THR A 89 13.83 2.79 6.94
N ALA A 90 14.61 2.54 7.99
CA ALA A 90 16.07 2.57 7.90
C ALA A 90 16.62 1.54 6.90
N ALA A 91 15.98 0.35 6.82
CA ALA A 91 16.37 -0.66 5.84
C ALA A 91 16.04 -0.23 4.41
N CYS A 92 14.85 0.32 4.16
CA CYS A 92 14.48 0.85 2.85
C CYS A 92 15.43 1.96 2.41
N GLU A 93 15.73 2.92 3.28
CA GLU A 93 16.68 4.00 3.01
C GLU A 93 18.08 3.48 2.69
N ARG A 94 18.59 2.52 3.47
CA ARG A 94 19.90 1.91 3.27
C ARG A 94 20.01 1.16 1.94
N LEU A 95 18.95 0.47 1.54
CA LEU A 95 18.92 -0.37 0.34
C LEU A 95 18.43 0.36 -0.91
N GLY A 96 18.00 1.63 -0.76
CA GLY A 96 17.44 2.40 -1.86
C GLY A 96 16.11 1.85 -2.36
N ILE A 97 15.33 1.20 -1.47
CA ILE A 97 13.97 0.75 -1.79
C ILE A 97 13.04 1.96 -1.67
N PRO A 98 12.39 2.39 -2.76
CA PRO A 98 11.36 3.43 -2.67
C PRO A 98 10.28 3.00 -1.70
N TYR A 99 9.85 3.91 -0.80
CA TYR A 99 8.82 3.55 0.14
C TYR A 99 7.75 4.63 0.31
N GLY A 100 6.55 4.18 0.64
CA GLY A 100 5.43 4.95 1.16
C GLY A 100 5.20 4.66 2.64
N VAL A 101 4.24 5.36 3.20
CA VAL A 101 3.92 5.28 4.62
C VAL A 101 2.42 5.14 4.79
N TYR A 102 1.94 4.42 5.80
CA TYR A 102 0.53 4.49 6.18
C TYR A 102 0.33 4.60 7.68
N LEU A 103 -0.75 5.27 8.05
CA LEU A 103 -1.26 5.34 9.41
C LEU A 103 -2.65 4.73 9.45
N TYR A 104 -2.84 3.69 10.27
CA TYR A 104 -4.14 3.07 10.50
C TYR A 104 -5.03 4.04 11.29
N SER A 105 -6.09 4.53 10.67
CA SER A 105 -6.95 5.55 11.27
C SER A 105 -7.95 4.94 12.25
N LEU A 106 -8.15 5.65 13.35
CA LEU A 106 -9.18 5.42 14.36
C LEU A 106 -10.02 6.70 14.59
N ALA A 107 -9.82 7.76 13.78
CA ALA A 107 -10.40 9.07 13.97
C ALA A 107 -11.93 9.05 13.87
N ARG A 108 -12.59 9.51 14.92
CA ARG A 108 -14.06 9.70 14.98
C ARG A 108 -14.44 11.16 15.20
N THR A 109 -13.47 12.01 15.42
CA THR A 109 -13.63 13.46 15.58
C THR A 109 -12.55 14.21 14.83
N ASP A 110 -12.79 15.50 14.58
CA ASP A 110 -11.78 16.39 13.98
C ASP A 110 -10.52 16.50 14.86
N ALA A 111 -10.65 16.34 16.17
CA ALA A 111 -9.52 16.35 17.08
C ALA A 111 -8.66 15.09 16.90
N ASP A 112 -9.29 13.92 16.74
CA ASP A 112 -8.59 12.68 16.45
C ASP A 112 -7.85 12.79 15.11
N ALA A 113 -8.50 13.27 14.05
CA ALA A 113 -7.89 13.41 12.73
C ALA A 113 -6.67 14.35 12.76
N ARG A 114 -6.73 15.46 13.52
CA ARG A 114 -5.58 16.34 13.74
C ARG A 114 -4.46 15.64 14.52
N SER A 115 -4.82 14.85 15.52
CA SER A 115 -3.86 14.07 16.29
C SER A 115 -3.18 12.98 15.44
N GLU A 116 -3.92 12.31 14.57
CA GLU A 116 -3.37 11.33 13.63
C GLU A 116 -2.41 11.97 12.61
N ALA A 117 -2.75 13.14 12.09
CA ALA A 117 -1.84 13.89 11.23
C ALA A 117 -0.55 14.31 11.97
N ALA A 118 -0.67 14.75 13.22
CA ALA A 118 0.51 15.06 14.05
C ALA A 118 1.35 13.81 14.34
N HIS A 119 0.70 12.65 14.56
CA HIS A 119 1.37 11.36 14.76
C HIS A 119 2.22 11.00 13.54
N ALA A 120 1.64 11.05 12.34
CA ALA A 120 2.35 10.78 11.11
C ALA A 120 3.52 11.76 10.92
N LEU A 121 3.30 13.06 11.11
CA LEU A 121 4.36 14.09 10.97
C LEU A 121 5.51 13.88 11.95
N ARG A 122 5.23 13.51 13.19
CA ARG A 122 6.28 13.22 14.18
C ARG A 122 7.17 12.05 13.74
N LEU A 123 6.57 10.99 13.18
CA LEU A 123 7.31 9.81 12.73
C LEU A 123 8.01 10.03 11.38
N LEU A 124 7.53 10.97 10.60
CA LEU A 124 8.12 11.39 9.33
C LEU A 124 9.27 12.40 9.49
N ASP A 125 9.57 12.88 10.70
CA ASP A 125 10.67 13.82 10.92
C ASP A 125 11.99 13.23 10.42
N GLY A 126 12.65 13.96 9.50
CA GLY A 126 13.87 13.52 8.83
C GLY A 126 13.69 12.37 7.83
N LYS A 127 12.45 12.01 7.46
CA LYS A 127 12.12 10.98 6.47
C LYS A 127 11.65 11.58 5.15
N HIS A 128 12.02 10.92 4.05
CA HIS A 128 11.71 11.38 2.70
C HIS A 128 11.12 10.22 1.86
N PRO A 129 9.87 9.79 2.15
CA PRO A 129 9.21 8.74 1.37
C PRO A 129 9.03 9.22 -0.08
N GLN A 130 9.27 8.31 -1.06
CA GLN A 130 9.12 8.57 -2.48
C GLN A 130 7.69 8.28 -2.97
N LEU A 131 6.94 7.49 -2.21
CA LEU A 131 5.52 7.23 -2.41
C LEU A 131 4.70 8.03 -1.38
N PRO A 132 3.36 8.11 -1.58
CA PRO A 132 2.50 8.87 -0.67
C PRO A 132 2.51 8.38 0.78
N VAL A 133 2.08 9.29 1.65
CA VAL A 133 1.65 8.98 3.01
C VAL A 133 0.14 8.77 2.98
N TYR A 134 -0.30 7.57 3.32
CA TYR A 134 -1.70 7.16 3.26
C TYR A 134 -2.37 7.22 4.62
N ILE A 135 -3.60 7.73 4.64
CA ILE A 135 -4.54 7.41 5.70
C ILE A 135 -5.23 6.10 5.36
N ASP A 136 -5.21 5.15 6.27
CA ASP A 136 -5.77 3.81 6.11
C ASP A 136 -7.14 3.73 6.78
N LEU A 137 -8.18 3.54 5.96
CA LEU A 137 -9.59 3.55 6.35
C LEU A 137 -10.22 2.16 6.23
N GLU A 138 -10.14 1.40 7.30
CA GLU A 138 -10.78 0.08 7.38
C GLU A 138 -11.45 -0.21 8.75
N ASP A 139 -11.27 0.68 9.73
CA ASP A 139 -11.81 0.49 11.08
C ASP A 139 -13.34 0.52 11.09
N SER A 140 -13.94 -0.56 11.59
CA SER A 140 -15.40 -0.67 11.69
C SER A 140 -16.00 0.39 12.63
N GLY A 141 -15.24 0.86 13.61
CA GLY A 141 -15.71 1.89 14.52
C GLY A 141 -15.85 3.26 13.84
N ILE A 142 -15.03 3.58 12.84
CA ILE A 142 -15.24 4.77 12.00
C ILE A 142 -16.50 4.55 11.16
N ARG A 143 -16.59 3.42 10.45
CA ARG A 143 -17.73 3.12 9.57
C ARG A 143 -19.08 3.18 10.31
N ASP A 144 -19.12 2.65 11.52
CA ASP A 144 -20.37 2.47 12.27
C ASP A 144 -20.77 3.73 13.07
N ASN A 145 -19.86 4.69 13.26
CA ASN A 145 -20.09 5.87 14.11
C ASN A 145 -19.87 7.22 13.41
N CYS A 146 -19.40 7.25 12.16
CA CYS A 146 -19.21 8.48 11.42
C CYS A 146 -20.08 8.49 10.16
N THR A 147 -20.63 9.65 9.85
CA THR A 147 -21.27 9.92 8.56
C THR A 147 -20.23 10.07 7.46
N LYS A 148 -20.62 9.90 6.18
CA LYS A 148 -19.72 10.14 5.03
C LYS A 148 -19.07 11.53 5.08
N ALA A 149 -19.84 12.54 5.46
CA ALA A 149 -19.34 13.91 5.55
C ALA A 149 -18.30 14.10 6.67
N GLU A 150 -18.44 13.39 7.78
CA GLU A 150 -17.44 13.37 8.85
C GLU A 150 -16.18 12.63 8.42
N VAL A 151 -16.29 11.47 7.78
CA VAL A 151 -15.15 10.74 7.24
C VAL A 151 -14.39 11.61 6.24
N LEU A 152 -15.09 12.24 5.29
CA LEU A 152 -14.47 13.16 4.31
C LEU A 152 -13.73 14.31 5.01
N ARG A 153 -14.33 14.90 6.04
CA ARG A 153 -13.68 15.99 6.80
C ARG A 153 -12.44 15.49 7.54
N HIS A 154 -12.48 14.31 8.16
CA HIS A 154 -11.33 13.75 8.86
C HIS A 154 -10.18 13.42 7.90
N VAL A 155 -10.47 12.81 6.76
CA VAL A 155 -9.49 12.56 5.68
C VAL A 155 -8.91 13.89 5.15
N THR A 156 -9.76 14.89 4.93
CA THR A 156 -9.31 16.21 4.49
C THR A 156 -8.34 16.84 5.49
N ILE A 157 -8.65 16.79 6.79
CA ILE A 157 -7.76 17.30 7.85
C ILE A 157 -6.41 16.59 7.80
N PHE A 158 -6.39 15.27 7.73
CA PHE A 158 -5.16 14.49 7.66
C PHE A 158 -4.35 14.83 6.41
N CYS A 159 -4.96 14.69 5.23
CA CYS A 159 -4.27 14.86 3.96
C CYS A 159 -3.77 16.30 3.76
N GLU A 160 -4.58 17.31 4.03
CA GLU A 160 -4.15 18.71 3.86
C GLU A 160 -3.05 19.11 4.86
N THR A 161 -3.06 18.56 6.07
CA THR A 161 -2.00 18.79 7.06
C THR A 161 -0.67 18.23 6.56
N LEU A 162 -0.65 17.01 6.02
CA LEU A 162 0.57 16.40 5.49
C LEU A 162 1.02 17.05 4.16
N GLN A 163 0.09 17.45 3.30
CA GLN A 163 0.41 18.20 2.09
C GLN A 163 1.05 19.57 2.41
N ALA A 164 0.54 20.26 3.42
CA ALA A 164 1.13 21.53 3.89
C ALA A 164 2.57 21.35 4.42
N ALA A 165 2.92 20.14 4.91
CA ALA A 165 4.27 19.78 5.30
C ALA A 165 5.14 19.26 4.13
N GLY A 166 4.60 19.22 2.91
CA GLY A 166 5.35 18.88 1.68
C GLY A 166 5.29 17.40 1.28
N TYR A 167 4.46 16.58 1.92
CA TYR A 167 4.31 15.18 1.57
C TYR A 167 3.25 14.96 0.47
N SER A 168 3.50 14.02 -0.43
CA SER A 168 2.43 13.43 -1.24
C SER A 168 1.54 12.59 -0.33
N VAL A 169 0.22 12.60 -0.58
CA VAL A 169 -0.74 11.91 0.29
C VAL A 169 -1.72 11.06 -0.51
N GLY A 170 -2.27 10.06 0.15
CA GLY A 170 -3.26 9.17 -0.43
C GLY A 170 -4.20 8.59 0.62
N VAL A 171 -5.16 7.82 0.13
CA VAL A 171 -6.17 7.13 0.95
C VAL A 171 -6.16 5.65 0.59
N TYR A 172 -5.96 4.80 1.61
CA TYR A 172 -6.18 3.36 1.47
C TYR A 172 -7.56 2.99 1.97
N ALA A 173 -8.23 2.15 1.21
CA ALA A 173 -9.44 1.48 1.63
C ALA A 173 -9.74 0.29 0.72
N ASN A 174 -10.58 -0.64 1.20
CA ASN A 174 -11.11 -1.70 0.35
C ASN A 174 -12.23 -1.18 -0.58
N ARG A 175 -12.58 -2.00 -1.60
CA ARG A 175 -13.60 -1.66 -2.58
C ARG A 175 -14.94 -1.26 -1.97
N TYR A 176 -15.35 -1.91 -0.87
CA TYR A 176 -16.62 -1.57 -0.21
C TYR A 176 -16.62 -0.12 0.30
N TRP A 177 -15.55 0.33 0.95
CA TRP A 177 -15.41 1.72 1.38
C TRP A 177 -15.45 2.69 0.19
N TRP A 178 -14.70 2.40 -0.87
CA TRP A 178 -14.62 3.23 -2.06
C TRP A 178 -15.96 3.37 -2.80
N THR A 179 -16.84 2.35 -2.75
CA THR A 179 -18.13 2.36 -3.44
C THR A 179 -19.30 2.79 -2.54
N THR A 180 -19.05 3.00 -1.25
CA THR A 180 -20.12 3.34 -0.29
C THR A 180 -19.84 4.61 0.50
N THR A 181 -18.70 4.69 1.17
CA THR A 181 -18.36 5.78 2.10
C THR A 181 -17.51 6.86 1.44
N LEU A 182 -16.58 6.45 0.56
CA LEU A 182 -15.61 7.32 -0.10
C LEU A 182 -16.02 7.64 -1.55
N ASP A 183 -17.31 7.76 -1.81
CA ASP A 183 -17.89 7.98 -3.15
C ASP A 183 -18.01 9.48 -3.52
N ASP A 184 -17.39 10.38 -2.74
CA ASP A 184 -17.36 11.82 -3.02
C ASP A 184 -16.18 12.17 -3.97
N PRO A 185 -16.39 12.99 -5.01
CA PRO A 185 -15.33 13.37 -5.95
C PRO A 185 -14.17 14.15 -5.32
N THR A 186 -14.31 14.66 -4.11
CA THR A 186 -13.21 15.30 -3.38
C THR A 186 -12.03 14.36 -3.17
N TYR A 187 -12.28 13.04 -3.06
CA TYR A 187 -11.22 12.05 -2.92
C TYR A 187 -10.32 11.91 -4.16
N ASP A 188 -10.73 12.38 -5.34
CA ASP A 188 -9.91 12.37 -6.56
C ASP A 188 -8.69 13.32 -6.47
N ARG A 189 -8.63 14.16 -5.43
CA ARG A 189 -7.48 15.04 -5.14
C ARG A 189 -6.25 14.29 -4.63
N TRP A 190 -6.43 13.06 -4.14
CA TRP A 190 -5.40 12.28 -3.46
C TRP A 190 -5.15 10.95 -4.16
N ASP A 191 -3.95 10.41 -3.96
CA ASP A 191 -3.60 9.10 -4.45
C ASP A 191 -4.53 8.04 -3.86
N ARG A 192 -4.93 7.05 -4.67
CA ARG A 192 -5.84 6.00 -4.22
C ARG A 192 -5.13 4.65 -4.17
N TRP A 193 -5.11 4.05 -2.99
CA TRP A 193 -4.64 2.70 -2.76
C TRP A 193 -5.87 1.80 -2.47
N LEU A 194 -6.17 0.95 -3.43
CA LEU A 194 -7.37 0.10 -3.43
C LEU A 194 -7.03 -1.30 -2.93
N ALA A 195 -7.75 -1.82 -1.95
CA ALA A 195 -7.65 -3.23 -1.55
C ALA A 195 -8.80 -4.05 -2.13
N VAL A 196 -8.44 -5.06 -2.91
CA VAL A 196 -9.35 -6.11 -3.42
C VAL A 196 -8.54 -7.39 -3.58
N TRP A 197 -8.79 -8.36 -2.74
CA TRP A 197 -8.07 -9.64 -2.76
C TRP A 197 -8.76 -10.62 -3.72
N ALA A 198 -8.55 -10.40 -5.01
CA ALA A 198 -9.15 -11.15 -6.11
C ALA A 198 -8.29 -11.02 -7.37
N ALA A 199 -8.62 -11.77 -8.41
CA ALA A 199 -7.94 -11.68 -9.71
C ALA A 199 -8.21 -10.34 -10.43
N GLU A 200 -9.38 -9.73 -10.18
CA GLU A 200 -9.79 -8.45 -10.75
C GLU A 200 -10.35 -7.54 -9.66
N THR A 201 -10.14 -6.23 -9.80
CA THR A 201 -10.64 -5.29 -8.79
C THR A 201 -12.16 -5.14 -8.83
N GLY A 202 -12.79 -5.27 -9.99
CA GLY A 202 -14.20 -4.97 -10.19
C GLY A 202 -14.58 -3.54 -9.74
N TYR A 203 -13.60 -2.64 -9.69
CA TYR A 203 -13.74 -1.24 -9.31
C TYR A 203 -13.57 -0.36 -10.55
N SER A 204 -14.52 0.53 -10.80
CA SER A 204 -14.55 1.37 -12.00
C SER A 204 -13.85 2.72 -11.84
N GLY A 205 -13.46 3.09 -10.62
CA GLY A 205 -12.72 4.32 -10.36
C GLY A 205 -11.21 4.17 -10.59
N SER A 206 -10.50 5.28 -10.68
CA SER A 206 -9.03 5.29 -10.79
C SER A 206 -8.35 4.89 -9.47
N TYR A 207 -7.21 4.25 -9.56
CA TYR A 207 -6.30 3.95 -8.44
C TYR A 207 -4.86 3.86 -8.95
N SER A 208 -3.90 4.17 -8.13
CA SER A 208 -2.47 4.08 -8.46
C SER A 208 -1.79 2.86 -7.83
N THR A 209 -2.41 2.30 -6.80
CA THR A 209 -1.90 1.12 -6.10
C THR A 209 -3.06 0.17 -5.81
N TRP A 210 -2.83 -1.12 -6.02
CA TRP A 210 -3.78 -2.18 -5.76
C TRP A 210 -3.17 -3.24 -4.84
N GLN A 211 -3.69 -3.39 -3.62
CA GLN A 211 -3.39 -4.50 -2.75
C GLN A 211 -4.18 -5.73 -3.20
N THR A 212 -3.46 -6.70 -3.77
CA THR A 212 -4.04 -7.84 -4.49
C THR A 212 -4.33 -9.04 -3.59
N CYS A 213 -3.58 -9.20 -2.51
CA CYS A 213 -3.77 -10.25 -1.52
C CYS A 213 -3.12 -9.90 -0.18
N ASN A 214 -3.51 -10.63 0.87
CA ASN A 214 -3.00 -10.48 2.23
C ASN A 214 -2.32 -11.76 2.76
N THR A 215 -2.00 -12.69 1.89
CA THR A 215 -1.40 -14.00 2.23
C THR A 215 -0.15 -14.29 1.39
N GLY A 216 0.46 -13.25 0.83
CA GLY A 216 1.67 -13.34 0.03
C GLY A 216 2.84 -13.98 0.78
N ARG A 217 3.78 -14.50 0.02
CA ARG A 217 5.03 -15.06 0.54
C ARG A 217 6.19 -14.46 -0.23
N ILE A 218 7.05 -13.74 0.48
CA ILE A 218 8.25 -13.12 -0.08
C ILE A 218 9.47 -13.67 0.68
N PRO A 219 10.55 -14.08 -0.02
CA PRO A 219 11.78 -14.46 0.65
C PRO A 219 12.29 -13.33 1.56
N GLY A 220 12.71 -13.72 2.77
CA GLY A 220 13.10 -12.75 3.80
C GLY A 220 12.00 -12.42 4.82
N ILE A 221 10.72 -12.81 4.55
CA ILE A 221 9.58 -12.59 5.44
C ILE A 221 8.99 -13.94 5.84
N GLN A 222 8.89 -14.20 7.16
CA GLN A 222 8.35 -15.47 7.67
C GLN A 222 6.82 -15.48 7.77
N ALA A 223 6.22 -14.32 8.03
CA ALA A 223 4.77 -14.16 8.11
C ALA A 223 4.13 -14.04 6.72
N ASN A 224 2.81 -14.05 6.67
CA ASN A 224 2.07 -13.55 5.51
C ASN A 224 2.37 -12.07 5.32
N VAL A 225 2.38 -11.63 4.08
CA VAL A 225 2.59 -10.24 3.71
C VAL A 225 1.59 -9.83 2.63
N ASP A 226 1.15 -8.59 2.70
CA ASP A 226 0.29 -7.99 1.70
C ASP A 226 1.11 -7.68 0.43
N ILE A 227 0.50 -7.89 -0.73
CA ILE A 227 1.14 -7.68 -2.02
C ILE A 227 0.43 -6.58 -2.77
N ASP A 228 1.22 -5.64 -3.26
CA ASP A 228 0.75 -4.44 -3.94
C ASP A 228 1.28 -4.36 -5.37
N LEU A 229 0.42 -3.98 -6.28
CA LEU A 229 0.77 -3.60 -7.64
C LEU A 229 0.62 -2.08 -7.80
N ARG A 230 1.63 -1.45 -8.39
CA ARG A 230 1.59 -0.02 -8.66
C ARG A 230 1.44 0.24 -10.16
N TYR A 231 0.72 1.30 -10.47
CA TYR A 231 0.42 1.80 -11.81
C TYR A 231 0.94 3.22 -11.97
N GLY A 232 1.20 3.66 -13.19
CA GLY A 232 1.69 5.02 -13.49
C GLY A 232 3.18 5.08 -13.79
N ALA A 233 3.91 6.08 -13.26
CA ALA A 233 5.34 6.21 -13.51
C ALA A 233 6.16 5.13 -12.78
N SER A 234 7.17 4.55 -13.47
CA SER A 234 8.07 3.59 -12.85
C SER A 234 8.89 4.23 -11.73
N LEU A 235 8.99 3.54 -10.61
CA LEU A 235 9.73 3.99 -9.43
C LEU A 235 11.24 3.73 -9.52
N ARG A 236 11.64 2.74 -10.33
CA ARG A 236 13.04 2.34 -10.52
C ARG A 236 13.35 2.23 -12.01
N ALA A 237 14.23 3.08 -12.50
CA ALA A 237 14.58 3.15 -13.92
C ALA A 237 15.33 1.89 -14.44
N ASP A 238 15.89 1.08 -13.55
CA ASP A 238 16.65 -0.13 -13.85
C ASP A 238 15.84 -1.43 -13.74
N HIS A 239 14.60 -1.33 -13.24
CA HIS A 239 13.68 -2.44 -13.12
C HIS A 239 12.58 -2.34 -14.18
N THR A 240 12.81 -2.98 -15.32
CA THR A 240 11.76 -3.25 -16.31
C THR A 240 11.31 -4.69 -16.14
N HIS A 241 10.25 -4.91 -15.39
CA HIS A 241 9.62 -6.21 -15.28
C HIS A 241 8.30 -6.20 -16.07
N ASP A 242 8.11 -7.20 -16.91
CA ASP A 242 6.79 -7.48 -17.48
C ASP A 242 5.97 -8.23 -16.43
N TYR A 243 5.13 -7.49 -15.70
CA TYR A 243 4.24 -8.09 -14.70
C TYR A 243 3.01 -8.68 -15.38
N GLN A 244 2.73 -9.94 -15.12
CA GLN A 244 1.53 -10.61 -15.61
C GLN A 244 0.75 -11.18 -14.42
N ILE A 245 -0.55 -10.95 -14.40
CA ILE A 245 -1.48 -11.61 -13.48
C ILE A 245 -1.94 -12.89 -14.16
N THR A 246 -1.58 -14.05 -13.60
CA THR A 246 -2.06 -15.34 -14.10
C THR A 246 -3.17 -15.85 -13.19
N GLU A 247 -4.31 -16.17 -13.79
CA GLU A 247 -5.37 -16.90 -13.11
C GLU A 247 -4.97 -18.39 -12.96
N HIS A 248 -5.21 -18.95 -11.80
CA HIS A 248 -5.12 -20.38 -11.52
C HIS A 248 -6.44 -20.89 -10.94
#